data_76c28e9ac8297d5ef0377b9468be3001
#
_entry.id   76c28e9ac8297d5ef0377b9468be3001
#
_cell.length_a   1.000
_cell.length_b   1.000
_cell.length_c   1.000
_cell.angle_alpha   90.00
_cell.angle_beta   90.00
_cell.angle_gamma   90.00
#
_symmetry.space_group_name_H-M   'P 1'
#
loop_
_entity.id
_entity.type
_entity.pdbx_description
1 polymer ?
#
loop_
_entity_poly.entity_id
_entity_poly.type
_entity_poly.pdbx_seq_one_letter_code
_entity_poly.pdbx_strand_id
1 'polypeptide(L)'
;MQITPYLTFNGNCSEAFRFYAECLGGTIEMMMSHGESPVAAQVPKEWHSAIMHARLKVGDGVLMASDAPPEQGQTPQGFSISLGVATPAEAERVFEALSAGGTVRMPLQQTFWAERFGMVVDRFGISWMVNCEGAQAGAVDDAVRKPARAMK
;
A
#
# COMPACT_ATOMS: atom_id res chain seq x y z
N MET A 1 11.86 -16.92 3.48
CA MET A 1 12.15 -15.55 2.98
C MET A 1 10.84 -14.79 2.88
N GLN A 2 10.81 -13.53 3.32
CA GLN A 2 9.63 -12.66 3.19
C GLN A 2 10.03 -11.38 2.48
N ILE A 3 9.14 -10.87 1.63
CA ILE A 3 9.31 -9.57 0.98
C ILE A 3 8.29 -8.64 1.60
N THR A 4 8.76 -7.58 2.26
CA THR A 4 7.91 -6.64 2.96
C THR A 4 8.20 -5.23 2.47
N PRO A 5 7.21 -4.50 1.94
CA PRO A 5 7.38 -3.09 1.62
C PRO A 5 7.72 -2.29 2.87
N TYR A 6 8.69 -1.41 2.76
CA TYR A 6 9.06 -0.48 3.81
C TYR A 6 8.86 0.95 3.32
N LEU A 7 7.94 1.67 3.93
CA LEU A 7 7.59 3.03 3.54
C LEU A 7 8.33 4.05 4.41
N THR A 8 8.69 5.15 3.79
CA THR A 8 9.33 6.27 4.51
C THR A 8 8.46 7.51 4.40
N PHE A 9 8.10 8.06 5.53
CA PHE A 9 7.31 9.28 5.64
C PHE A 9 8.14 10.42 6.22
N ASN A 10 7.62 11.63 6.16
CA ASN A 10 8.30 12.84 6.65
C ASN A 10 7.59 13.43 7.87
N GLY A 11 7.32 12.59 8.87
CA GLY A 11 6.66 13.00 10.12
C GLY A 11 5.20 12.60 10.24
N ASN A 12 4.60 12.04 9.20
CA ASN A 12 3.19 11.63 9.17
C ASN A 12 2.97 10.12 9.09
N CYS A 13 3.96 9.32 9.46
CA CYS A 13 3.88 7.85 9.47
C CYS A 13 2.72 7.34 10.33
N SER A 14 2.56 7.85 11.53
CA SER A 14 1.50 7.47 12.46
C SER A 14 0.11 7.70 11.85
N GLU A 15 -0.11 8.88 11.29
CA GLU A 15 -1.36 9.25 10.65
C GLU A 15 -1.65 8.36 9.44
N ALA A 16 -0.65 8.12 8.59
CA ALA A 16 -0.77 7.27 7.42
C ALA A 16 -1.13 5.83 7.80
N PHE A 17 -0.47 5.24 8.78
CA PHE A 17 -0.73 3.86 9.17
C PHE A 17 -2.09 3.67 9.84
N ARG A 18 -2.58 4.64 10.60
CA ARG A 18 -3.95 4.61 11.10
C ARG A 18 -4.97 4.67 9.97
N PHE A 19 -4.73 5.52 8.99
CA PHE A 19 -5.55 5.61 7.79
C PHE A 19 -5.58 4.28 7.03
N TYR A 20 -4.43 3.64 6.82
CA TYR A 20 -4.36 2.34 6.14
C TYR A 20 -5.04 1.22 6.94
N ALA A 21 -4.90 1.22 8.25
CA ALA A 21 -5.60 0.25 9.10
C ALA A 21 -7.12 0.35 8.93
N GLU A 22 -7.67 1.55 8.88
CA GLU A 22 -9.10 1.76 8.61
C GLU A 22 -9.49 1.35 7.19
N CYS A 23 -8.76 1.83 6.18
CA CYS A 23 -9.08 1.57 4.78
C CYS A 23 -9.05 0.08 4.43
N LEU A 24 -8.08 -0.64 4.99
CA LEU A 24 -7.76 -2.01 4.61
C LEU A 24 -8.28 -3.06 5.60
N GLY A 25 -8.86 -2.63 6.72
CA GLY A 25 -9.25 -3.55 7.77
C GLY A 25 -8.06 -4.24 8.43
N GLY A 26 -6.94 -3.52 8.55
CA GLY A 26 -5.70 -4.04 9.10
C GLY A 26 -5.54 -3.79 10.59
N THR A 27 -4.48 -4.36 11.15
CA THR A 27 -4.10 -4.21 12.56
C THR A 27 -2.69 -3.66 12.67
N ILE A 28 -2.53 -2.55 13.39
CA ILE A 28 -1.21 -2.02 13.73
C ILE A 28 -0.63 -2.91 14.83
N GLU A 29 0.36 -3.72 14.48
CA GLU A 29 1.02 -4.63 15.41
C GLU A 29 2.08 -3.93 16.26
N MET A 30 2.68 -2.89 15.70
CA MET A 30 3.72 -2.10 16.37
C MET A 30 3.73 -0.68 15.81
N MET A 31 3.90 0.26 16.71
CA MET A 31 4.16 1.67 16.36
C MET A 31 4.97 2.30 17.49
N MET A 32 6.26 2.48 17.26
CA MET A 32 7.19 3.02 18.24
C MET A 32 7.72 4.37 17.79
N SER A 33 7.54 5.38 18.63
CA SER A 33 8.18 6.68 18.41
C SER A 33 9.65 6.66 18.81
N HIS A 34 10.42 7.62 18.33
CA HIS A 34 11.81 7.81 18.75
C HIS A 34 11.90 8.08 20.25
N GLY A 35 10.96 8.84 20.83
CA GLY A 35 10.91 9.13 22.26
C GLY A 35 10.67 7.92 23.16
N GLU A 36 10.01 6.89 22.62
CA GLU A 36 9.76 5.61 23.31
C GLU A 36 10.90 4.59 23.13
N SER A 37 11.85 4.89 22.24
CA SER A 37 12.93 3.97 21.88
C SER A 37 14.07 4.01 22.91
N PRO A 38 14.92 2.95 22.95
CA PRO A 38 16.11 2.95 23.80
C PRO A 38 17.13 4.04 23.48
N VAL A 39 17.04 4.65 22.28
CA VAL A 39 17.94 5.70 21.81
C VAL A 39 17.34 7.10 21.90
N ALA A 40 16.29 7.27 22.66
CA ALA A 40 15.57 8.56 22.79
C ALA A 40 16.51 9.73 23.16
N ALA A 41 17.48 9.51 24.02
CA ALA A 41 18.43 10.53 24.45
C ALA A 41 19.36 11.01 23.33
N GLN A 42 19.51 10.25 22.25
CA GLN A 42 20.36 10.57 21.11
C GLN A 42 19.60 11.31 20.01
N VAL A 43 18.28 11.51 20.17
CA VAL A 43 17.40 12.12 19.19
C VAL A 43 16.91 13.49 19.73
N PRO A 44 16.90 14.55 18.90
CA PRO A 44 16.34 15.84 19.31
C PRO A 44 14.91 15.70 19.81
N LYS A 45 14.54 16.48 20.82
CA LYS A 45 13.20 16.43 21.42
C LYS A 45 12.09 16.71 20.40
N GLU A 46 12.34 17.56 19.43
CA GLU A 46 11.41 17.90 18.36
C GLU A 46 11.05 16.69 17.50
N TRP A 47 11.90 15.67 17.49
CA TRP A 47 11.72 14.46 16.71
C TRP A 47 11.21 13.26 17.53
N HIS A 48 10.96 13.41 18.83
CA HIS A 48 10.54 12.32 19.70
C HIS A 48 9.17 11.75 19.36
N SER A 49 8.27 12.53 18.78
CA SER A 49 6.95 12.05 18.34
C SER A 49 6.97 11.34 16.99
N ALA A 50 8.04 11.49 16.21
CA ALA A 50 8.21 10.82 14.94
C ALA A 50 8.37 9.30 15.14
N ILE A 51 7.92 8.53 14.17
CA ILE A 51 7.90 7.07 14.27
C ILE A 51 9.25 6.50 13.84
N MET A 52 9.88 5.78 14.75
CA MET A 52 11.11 5.04 14.49
C MET A 52 10.84 3.74 13.72
N HIS A 53 9.75 3.06 14.03
CA HIS A 53 9.32 1.85 13.33
C HIS A 53 7.84 1.58 13.56
N ALA A 54 7.15 1.19 12.50
CA ALA A 54 5.76 0.77 12.53
C ALA A 54 5.56 -0.49 11.68
N ARG A 55 4.60 -1.31 12.11
CA ARG A 55 4.23 -2.55 11.43
C ARG A 55 2.72 -2.66 11.38
N LEU A 56 2.19 -2.81 10.18
CA LEU A 56 0.76 -3.00 9.90
C LEU A 56 0.54 -4.35 9.24
N LYS A 57 -0.35 -5.16 9.81
CA LYS A 57 -0.77 -6.43 9.23
C LYS A 57 -2.11 -6.27 8.54
N VAL A 58 -2.20 -6.70 7.29
CA VAL A 58 -3.42 -6.72 6.46
C VAL A 58 -3.55 -8.10 5.85
N GLY A 59 -4.51 -8.91 6.34
CA GLY A 59 -4.60 -10.31 5.92
C GLY A 59 -3.27 -11.03 6.17
N ASP A 60 -2.71 -11.63 5.12
CA ASP A 60 -1.38 -12.27 5.18
C ASP A 60 -0.23 -11.32 4.85
N GLY A 61 -0.55 -10.09 4.44
CA GLY A 61 0.44 -9.08 4.08
C GLY A 61 0.88 -8.22 5.25
N VAL A 62 2.06 -7.65 5.12
CA VAL A 62 2.65 -6.75 6.11
C VAL A 62 3.22 -5.53 5.42
N LEU A 63 2.95 -4.36 5.98
CA LEU A 63 3.64 -3.11 5.65
C LEU A 63 4.45 -2.67 6.85
N MET A 64 5.63 -2.14 6.59
CA MET A 64 6.47 -1.49 7.59
C MET A 64 6.74 -0.06 7.19
N ALA A 65 7.01 0.79 8.14
CA ALA A 65 7.32 2.19 7.87
C ALA A 65 8.08 2.85 9.02
N SER A 66 8.64 3.99 8.70
CA SER A 66 9.17 4.93 9.68
C SER A 66 9.08 6.36 9.13
N ASP A 67 9.32 7.32 10.01
CA ASP A 67 9.54 8.71 9.61
C ASP A 67 11.03 8.96 9.39
N ALA A 68 11.36 9.63 8.28
CA ALA A 68 12.70 10.17 8.04
C ALA A 68 12.71 11.67 8.34
N PRO A 69 13.88 12.23 8.76
CA PRO A 69 14.02 13.68 8.89
C PRO A 69 13.66 14.40 7.58
N PRO A 70 13.10 15.62 7.64
CA PRO A 70 12.67 16.36 6.43
C PRO A 70 13.76 16.53 5.38
N GLU A 71 15.00 16.68 5.77
CA GLU A 71 16.17 16.80 4.87
C GLU A 71 16.50 15.49 4.13
N GLN A 72 16.01 14.34 4.60
CA GLN A 72 16.16 13.04 3.97
C GLN A 72 14.88 12.58 3.27
N GLY A 73 13.85 13.43 3.27
CA GLY A 73 12.57 13.14 2.66
C GLY A 73 12.67 12.98 1.15
N GLN A 74 11.99 11.96 0.62
CA GLN A 74 11.89 11.71 -0.81
C GLN A 74 10.42 11.55 -1.20
N THR A 75 10.08 11.98 -2.41
CA THR A 75 8.77 11.70 -2.98
C THR A 75 8.75 10.26 -3.49
N PRO A 76 7.86 9.40 -2.97
CA PRO A 76 7.75 8.04 -3.48
C PRO A 76 7.35 8.03 -4.95
N GLN A 77 8.07 7.27 -5.76
CA GLN A 77 7.77 7.12 -7.19
C GLN A 77 8.36 5.83 -7.75
N GLY A 78 7.82 5.38 -8.87
CA GLY A 78 8.34 4.23 -9.59
C GLY A 78 7.91 2.88 -9.05
N PHE A 79 6.99 2.85 -8.07
CA PHE A 79 6.41 1.61 -7.53
C PHE A 79 4.97 1.85 -7.07
N SER A 80 4.24 0.77 -6.87
CA SER A 80 2.92 0.78 -6.26
C SER A 80 2.76 -0.42 -5.34
N ILE A 81 1.95 -0.26 -4.30
CA ILE A 81 1.52 -1.38 -3.48
C ILE A 81 0.26 -1.96 -4.13
N SER A 82 0.30 -3.22 -4.48
CA SER A 82 -0.83 -3.90 -5.12
C SER A 82 -1.62 -4.70 -4.10
N LEU A 83 -2.92 -4.43 -4.04
CA LEU A 83 -3.86 -5.12 -3.18
C LEU A 83 -4.69 -6.09 -4.03
N GLY A 84 -4.61 -7.38 -3.70
CA GLY A 84 -5.50 -8.39 -4.24
C GLY A 84 -6.70 -8.57 -3.33
N VAL A 85 -7.89 -8.29 -3.82
CA VAL A 85 -9.15 -8.44 -3.07
C VAL A 85 -10.04 -9.51 -3.69
N ALA A 86 -10.90 -10.13 -2.87
CA ALA A 86 -11.67 -11.29 -3.29
C ALA A 86 -12.93 -10.94 -4.09
N THR A 87 -13.54 -9.79 -3.84
CA THR A 87 -14.82 -9.42 -4.44
C THR A 87 -14.82 -8.01 -5.02
N PRO A 88 -15.64 -7.74 -6.05
CA PRO A 88 -15.82 -6.38 -6.58
C PRO A 88 -16.28 -5.38 -5.52
N ALA A 89 -17.15 -5.79 -4.60
CA ALA A 89 -17.63 -4.91 -3.51
C ALA A 89 -16.50 -4.49 -2.58
N GLU A 90 -15.59 -5.41 -2.24
CA GLU A 90 -14.41 -5.09 -1.44
C GLU A 90 -13.46 -4.16 -2.20
N ALA A 91 -13.26 -4.39 -3.50
CA ALA A 91 -12.45 -3.52 -4.35
C ALA A 91 -12.98 -2.10 -4.36
N GLU A 92 -14.29 -1.91 -4.52
CA GLU A 92 -14.95 -0.60 -4.52
C GLU A 92 -14.79 0.10 -3.18
N ARG A 93 -15.01 -0.60 -2.07
CA ARG A 93 -14.89 -0.07 -0.72
C ARG A 93 -13.46 0.39 -0.41
N VAL A 94 -12.48 -0.47 -0.68
CA VAL A 94 -11.07 -0.17 -0.41
C VAL A 94 -10.57 0.96 -1.30
N PHE A 95 -10.92 0.95 -2.58
CA PHE A 95 -10.51 1.98 -3.53
C PHE A 95 -11.07 3.35 -3.16
N GLU A 96 -12.35 3.42 -2.80
CA GLU A 96 -12.99 4.66 -2.35
C GLU A 96 -12.31 5.20 -1.09
N ALA A 97 -12.06 4.33 -0.11
CA ALA A 97 -11.41 4.72 1.14
C ALA A 97 -9.99 5.27 0.91
N LEU A 98 -9.17 4.59 0.11
CA LEU A 98 -7.81 5.03 -0.22
C LEU A 98 -7.80 6.32 -1.05
N SER A 99 -8.85 6.58 -1.82
CA SER A 99 -8.94 7.75 -2.69
C SER A 99 -9.25 9.04 -1.91
N ALA A 100 -9.70 8.95 -0.66
CA ALA A 100 -10.06 10.12 0.13
C ALA A 100 -8.86 11.06 0.33
N GLY A 101 -8.96 12.26 -0.21
CA GLY A 101 -7.89 13.26 -0.20
C GLY A 101 -6.72 12.96 -1.14
N GLY A 102 -6.82 11.89 -1.93
CA GLY A 102 -5.80 11.48 -2.89
C GLY A 102 -6.15 11.81 -4.34
N THR A 103 -5.44 11.19 -5.26
CA THR A 103 -5.61 11.38 -6.70
C THR A 103 -5.83 10.04 -7.39
N VAL A 104 -6.98 9.87 -8.03
CA VAL A 104 -7.26 8.68 -8.84
C VAL A 104 -6.47 8.80 -10.16
N ARG A 105 -5.60 7.82 -10.41
CA ARG A 105 -4.82 7.71 -11.64
C ARG A 105 -5.54 6.93 -12.72
N MET A 106 -6.15 5.82 -12.32
CA MET A 106 -7.00 5.00 -13.16
C MET A 106 -8.23 4.63 -12.36
N PRO A 107 -9.44 5.04 -12.79
CA PRO A 107 -10.67 4.68 -12.09
C PRO A 107 -10.83 3.17 -11.97
N LEU A 108 -11.46 2.73 -10.88
CA LEU A 108 -11.75 1.32 -10.69
C LEU A 108 -12.74 0.85 -11.75
N GLN A 109 -12.36 -0.13 -12.58
CA GLN A 109 -13.13 -0.60 -13.71
C GLN A 109 -12.79 -2.03 -14.07
N GLN A 110 -13.64 -2.65 -14.87
CA GLN A 110 -13.34 -3.95 -15.44
C GLN A 110 -12.26 -3.83 -16.52
N THR A 111 -11.33 -4.78 -16.52
CA THR A 111 -10.30 -4.92 -17.55
C THR A 111 -10.35 -6.34 -18.12
N PHE A 112 -9.47 -6.67 -19.09
CA PHE A 112 -9.44 -8.03 -19.65
C PHE A 112 -8.82 -9.07 -18.67
N TRP A 113 -8.08 -8.62 -17.63
CA TRP A 113 -7.45 -9.51 -16.64
C TRP A 113 -8.13 -9.49 -15.28
N ALA A 114 -9.01 -8.52 -15.01
CA ALA A 114 -9.61 -8.34 -13.70
C ALA A 114 -11.07 -7.90 -13.79
N GLU A 115 -11.88 -8.33 -12.85
CA GLU A 115 -13.26 -7.83 -12.71
C GLU A 115 -13.27 -6.37 -12.27
N ARG A 116 -12.29 -5.99 -11.44
CA ARG A 116 -12.06 -4.59 -11.05
C ARG A 116 -10.57 -4.36 -10.92
N PHE A 117 -10.12 -3.27 -11.50
CA PHE A 117 -8.76 -2.78 -11.36
C PHE A 117 -8.76 -1.25 -11.34
N GLY A 118 -7.97 -0.67 -10.46
CA GLY A 118 -7.81 0.77 -10.38
C GLY A 118 -6.48 1.15 -9.76
N MET A 119 -6.08 2.39 -10.00
CA MET A 119 -4.84 2.97 -9.47
C MET A 119 -5.14 4.30 -8.80
N VAL A 120 -4.58 4.50 -7.62
CA VAL A 120 -4.74 5.72 -6.85
C VAL A 120 -3.44 6.08 -6.15
N VAL A 121 -3.15 7.36 -6.04
CA VAL A 121 -2.14 7.90 -5.13
C VAL A 121 -2.89 8.46 -3.93
N ASP A 122 -2.60 7.96 -2.75
CA ASP A 122 -3.28 8.40 -1.54
C ASP A 122 -2.84 9.81 -1.12
N ARG A 123 -3.49 10.37 -0.11
CA ARG A 123 -3.18 11.71 0.39
C ARG A 123 -1.78 11.84 0.99
N PHE A 124 -1.11 10.74 1.27
CA PHE A 124 0.27 10.70 1.77
C PHE A 124 1.30 10.51 0.66
N GLY A 125 0.86 10.40 -0.60
CA GLY A 125 1.72 10.24 -1.76
C GLY A 125 2.10 8.82 -2.11
N ILE A 126 1.51 7.81 -1.47
CA ILE A 126 1.76 6.41 -1.76
C ILE A 126 0.83 5.93 -2.88
N SER A 127 1.43 5.27 -3.88
CA SER A 127 0.70 4.70 -5.01
C SER A 127 0.18 3.30 -4.68
N TRP A 128 -1.10 3.07 -4.97
CA TRP A 128 -1.80 1.81 -4.76
C TRP A 128 -2.44 1.32 -6.04
N MET A 129 -2.42 0.01 -6.22
CA MET A 129 -3.25 -0.70 -7.18
C MET A 129 -4.26 -1.55 -6.43
N VAL A 130 -5.51 -1.53 -6.85
CA VAL A 130 -6.54 -2.42 -6.31
C VAL A 130 -6.97 -3.36 -7.41
N ASN A 131 -6.83 -4.65 -7.17
CA ASN A 131 -7.09 -5.71 -8.15
C ASN A 131 -8.03 -6.78 -7.59
N CYS A 132 -9.14 -7.01 -8.28
CA CYS A 132 -10.04 -8.13 -8.04
C CYS A 132 -10.04 -9.00 -9.29
N GLU A 133 -9.37 -10.13 -9.22
CA GLU A 133 -9.19 -11.00 -10.39
C GLU A 133 -10.49 -11.68 -10.82
N GLY A 134 -11.22 -12.26 -9.88
CA GLY A 134 -12.48 -12.96 -10.18
C GLY A 134 -12.33 -13.99 -11.28
N ALA A 135 -13.37 -14.11 -12.11
CA ALA A 135 -13.38 -15.03 -13.25
C ALA A 135 -12.41 -14.65 -14.38
N GLN A 136 -11.88 -13.42 -14.39
CA GLN A 136 -10.96 -12.94 -15.42
C GLN A 136 -9.56 -13.55 -15.30
N ALA A 137 -9.15 -14.01 -14.12
CA ALA A 137 -7.86 -14.65 -13.90
C ALA A 137 -7.65 -15.90 -14.76
N GLY A 138 -8.68 -16.73 -14.88
CA GLY A 138 -8.63 -17.94 -15.73
C GLY A 138 -8.40 -17.63 -17.21
N ALA A 139 -8.97 -16.56 -17.72
CA ALA A 139 -8.84 -16.15 -19.11
C ALA A 139 -7.41 -15.70 -19.45
N VAL A 140 -6.72 -15.03 -18.53
CA VAL A 140 -5.34 -14.58 -18.70
C VAL A 140 -4.39 -15.79 -18.71
N ASP A 141 -4.55 -16.70 -17.77
CA ASP A 141 -3.74 -17.92 -17.69
C ASP A 141 -3.87 -18.77 -18.97
N ASP A 142 -5.08 -18.92 -19.51
CA ASP A 142 -5.32 -19.64 -20.75
C ASP A 142 -4.67 -18.94 -21.96
N ALA A 143 -4.71 -17.62 -22.01
CA ALA A 143 -4.10 -16.84 -23.08
C ALA A 143 -2.56 -16.96 -23.07
N VAL A 144 -1.95 -16.97 -21.89
CA VAL A 144 -0.49 -17.08 -21.72
C VAL A 144 0.01 -18.51 -21.99
N ARG A 145 -0.79 -19.53 -21.65
CA ARG A 145 -0.41 -20.93 -21.82
C ARG A 145 -0.62 -21.47 -23.24
N LYS A 146 -1.36 -20.80 -24.09
CA LYS A 146 -1.50 -21.22 -25.49
C LYS A 146 -0.18 -20.95 -26.25
N PRO A 147 0.52 -22.01 -26.73
CA PRO A 147 1.71 -21.79 -27.52
C PRO A 147 1.30 -21.03 -28.81
N ALA A 148 2.14 -20.08 -29.18
CA ALA A 148 1.98 -19.39 -30.46
C ALA A 148 1.83 -20.46 -31.56
N ARG A 149 0.67 -20.48 -32.22
CA ARG A 149 0.46 -21.37 -33.37
C ARG A 149 1.52 -21.00 -34.39
N ALA A 150 2.44 -21.95 -34.64
CA ALA A 150 3.41 -21.78 -35.70
C ALA A 150 2.66 -21.46 -37.00
N MET A 151 2.86 -20.30 -37.53
CA MET A 151 2.43 -19.95 -38.89
C MET A 151 3.23 -20.83 -39.84
N LYS A 152 2.53 -21.73 -40.55
CA LYS A 152 3.10 -22.43 -41.69
C LYS A 152 3.11 -21.49 -42.87
#